data_701fe274e2a69b537c1d6d06ab279a62
#
_entry.id   701fe274e2a69b537c1d6d06ab279a62
#
_cell.length_a   1.000
_cell.length_b   1.000
_cell.length_c   1.000
_cell.angle_alpha   90.00
_cell.angle_beta   90.00
_cell.angle_gamma   90.00
#
_symmetry.space_group_name_H-M   'P 1'
#
loop_
_entity.id
_entity.type
_entity.pdbx_description
1 polymer ?
#
loop_
_entity_poly.entity_id
_entity_poly.type
_entity_poly.pdbx_seq_one_letter_code
_entity_poly.pdbx_strand_id
1 'polypeptide(L)'
;TSIEPNEAGEGVMSTEYFDADGLGEFLLSRPKRANGILQRYVPPAGFYHSVCRVRWEKTHMVLEQRTNRHKIDDQRLPMMQRAVTFDGPEHLSTWHAVVSKSKLARDLRRTTSALIAHLGKLLPARYAAHKATFYFKATPDGAVVLLFCQQLVLMEVESGRICDGSDAMSGRPVTPV
;
A
#
# COMPACT_ATOMS: atom_id res chain seq x y z
N THR A 1 8.60 3.58 -2.96
CA THR A 1 7.50 3.36 -3.93
C THR A 1 7.26 4.64 -4.69
N SER A 2 7.28 4.59 -5.98
CA SER A 2 7.03 5.72 -6.88
C SER A 2 5.87 5.39 -7.83
N ILE A 3 5.27 6.41 -8.43
CA ILE A 3 4.25 6.28 -9.46
C ILE A 3 4.80 6.98 -10.70
N GLU A 4 4.98 6.23 -11.77
CA GLU A 4 5.43 6.74 -13.05
C GLU A 4 4.36 6.49 -14.11
N PRO A 5 4.11 7.43 -15.04
CA PRO A 5 3.19 7.17 -16.14
C PRO A 5 3.81 6.14 -17.10
N ASN A 6 3.01 5.15 -17.52
CA ASN A 6 3.36 4.25 -18.61
C ASN A 6 3.16 4.95 -19.98
N GLU A 7 3.45 4.27 -21.07
CA GLU A 7 3.24 4.78 -22.44
C GLU A 7 1.78 5.13 -22.76
N ALA A 8 0.82 4.58 -22.01
CA ALA A 8 -0.60 4.89 -22.12
C ALA A 8 -1.05 6.04 -21.17
N GLY A 9 -0.11 6.65 -20.41
CA GLY A 9 -0.40 7.73 -19.47
C GLY A 9 -0.98 7.26 -18.12
N GLU A 10 -1.05 5.94 -17.88
CA GLU A 10 -1.52 5.38 -16.61
C GLU A 10 -0.39 5.35 -15.59
N GLY A 11 -0.69 5.70 -14.35
CA GLY A 11 0.28 5.68 -13.26
C GLY A 11 0.65 4.26 -12.85
N VAL A 12 1.87 3.83 -13.18
CA VAL A 12 2.44 2.56 -12.72
C VAL A 12 3.17 2.78 -11.41
N MET A 13 2.74 2.08 -10.38
CA MET A 13 3.46 2.08 -9.10
C MET A 13 4.62 1.11 -9.16
N SER A 14 5.81 1.56 -8.77
CA SER A 14 6.99 0.71 -8.61
C SER A 14 7.57 0.81 -7.20
N THR A 15 8.29 -0.23 -6.78
CA THR A 15 8.94 -0.26 -5.46
C THR A 15 10.41 -0.62 -5.62
N GLU A 16 11.29 0.24 -5.13
CA GLU A 16 12.72 0.00 -5.06
C GLU A 16 13.18 -0.15 -3.61
N TYR A 17 14.24 -0.92 -3.40
CA TYR A 17 14.95 -1.05 -2.14
C TYR A 17 16.35 -0.47 -2.28
N PHE A 18 16.72 0.40 -1.36
CA PHE A 18 18.02 1.05 -1.33
C PHE A 18 18.81 0.58 -0.11
N ASP A 19 20.10 0.32 -0.28
CA ASP A 19 21.10 0.41 0.77
C ASP A 19 21.52 1.87 1.00
N ALA A 20 22.52 2.10 1.84
CA ALA A 20 22.96 3.46 2.17
C ALA A 20 23.50 4.21 0.94
N ASP A 21 24.28 3.52 0.12
CA ASP A 21 24.90 4.12 -1.07
C ASP A 21 23.86 4.39 -2.16
N GLY A 22 22.99 3.43 -2.44
CA GLY A 22 21.88 3.57 -3.38
C GLY A 22 20.86 4.65 -2.95
N LEU A 23 20.64 4.83 -1.64
CA LEU A 23 19.82 5.93 -1.13
C LEU A 23 20.51 7.28 -1.38
N GLY A 24 21.83 7.39 -1.16
CA GLY A 24 22.61 8.56 -1.44
C GLY A 24 22.53 8.94 -2.92
N GLU A 25 22.76 7.98 -3.82
CA GLU A 25 22.62 8.18 -5.26
C GLU A 25 21.19 8.62 -5.63
N PHE A 26 20.17 7.95 -5.10
CA PHE A 26 18.77 8.31 -5.33
C PHE A 26 18.48 9.76 -4.93
N LEU A 27 18.94 10.18 -3.74
CA LEU A 27 18.62 11.51 -3.21
C LEU A 27 19.39 12.64 -3.92
N LEU A 28 20.65 12.40 -4.29
CA LEU A 28 21.57 13.44 -4.75
C LEU A 28 21.72 13.49 -6.28
N SER A 29 21.67 12.35 -6.95
CA SER A 29 22.07 12.23 -8.36
C SER A 29 20.93 11.88 -9.31
N ARG A 30 19.91 11.15 -8.85
CA ARG A 30 18.78 10.76 -9.73
C ARG A 30 17.79 11.90 -9.93
N PRO A 31 17.34 12.15 -11.17
CA PRO A 31 16.24 13.08 -11.42
C PRO A 31 14.93 12.54 -10.80
N LYS A 32 14.26 13.36 -9.99
CA LYS A 32 12.95 13.03 -9.38
C LYS A 32 11.85 13.32 -10.39
N ARG A 33 11.46 12.33 -11.17
CA ARG A 33 10.45 12.47 -12.22
C ARG A 33 9.04 12.07 -11.78
N ALA A 34 8.92 11.44 -10.63
CA ALA A 34 7.66 10.90 -10.15
C ALA A 34 7.41 11.23 -8.67
N ASN A 35 6.14 11.29 -8.31
CA ASN A 35 5.73 11.35 -6.91
C ASN A 35 5.95 9.98 -6.26
N GLY A 36 6.36 9.96 -5.00
CA GLY A 36 6.62 8.71 -4.32
C GLY A 36 6.68 8.85 -2.81
N ILE A 37 6.77 7.72 -2.15
CA ILE A 37 6.95 7.62 -0.70
C ILE A 37 8.30 6.96 -0.43
N LEU A 38 9.18 7.66 0.28
CA LEU A 38 10.39 7.10 0.84
C LEU A 38 10.13 6.74 2.31
N GLN A 39 10.39 5.50 2.67
CA GLN A 39 10.19 5.05 4.04
C GLN A 39 11.29 4.08 4.46
N ARG A 40 11.52 4.01 5.78
CA ARG A 40 12.45 3.06 6.35
C ARG A 40 12.02 1.63 6.05
N TYR A 41 12.99 0.78 5.70
CA TYR A 41 12.75 -0.66 5.55
C TYR A 41 12.21 -1.26 6.85
N VAL A 42 11.10 -1.97 6.73
CA VAL A 42 10.49 -2.72 7.84
C VAL A 42 10.91 -4.19 7.68
N PRO A 43 11.68 -4.79 8.61
CA PRO A 43 12.04 -6.20 8.51
C PRO A 43 10.81 -7.11 8.61
N PRO A 44 10.82 -8.28 7.96
CA PRO A 44 9.71 -9.24 8.05
C PRO A 44 9.66 -9.91 9.43
N ALA A 45 8.46 -10.40 9.80
CA ALA A 45 8.24 -11.15 11.03
C ALA A 45 8.90 -12.55 11.03
N GLY A 46 9.34 -13.06 9.89
CA GLY A 46 9.94 -14.39 9.73
C GLY A 46 11.00 -14.43 8.65
N PHE A 47 11.39 -15.65 8.28
CA PHE A 47 12.45 -15.89 7.30
C PHE A 47 12.09 -15.47 5.86
N TYR A 48 10.82 -15.34 5.55
CA TYR A 48 10.34 -14.96 4.23
C TYR A 48 9.74 -13.57 4.27
N HIS A 49 10.12 -12.75 3.30
CA HIS A 49 9.53 -11.43 3.19
C HIS A 49 8.07 -11.55 2.77
N SER A 50 7.20 -10.82 3.45
CA SER A 50 5.77 -10.80 3.13
C SER A 50 5.18 -9.39 3.26
N VAL A 51 4.12 -9.18 2.52
CA VAL A 51 3.33 -7.96 2.52
C VAL A 51 1.85 -8.35 2.60
N CYS A 52 1.06 -7.61 3.37
CA CYS A 52 -0.38 -7.81 3.47
C CYS A 52 -1.10 -6.72 2.69
N ARG A 53 -2.12 -7.11 1.90
CA ARG A 53 -3.04 -6.22 1.24
C ARG A 53 -4.41 -6.31 1.92
N VAL A 54 -4.97 -5.18 2.27
CA VAL A 54 -6.34 -5.07 2.77
C VAL A 54 -7.15 -4.25 1.78
N ARG A 55 -8.11 -4.89 1.13
CA ARG A 55 -9.13 -4.22 0.35
C ARG A 55 -10.34 -4.00 1.24
N TRP A 56 -10.57 -2.75 1.57
CA TRP A 56 -11.68 -2.33 2.44
C TRP A 56 -12.79 -1.72 1.59
N GLU A 57 -13.98 -2.14 1.87
CA GLU A 57 -15.23 -1.53 1.44
C GLU A 57 -16.16 -1.39 2.66
N LYS A 58 -17.14 -0.51 2.59
CA LYS A 58 -18.02 -0.19 3.74
C LYS A 58 -18.63 -1.42 4.44
N THR A 59 -18.89 -2.48 3.69
CA THR A 59 -19.57 -3.71 4.20
C THR A 59 -18.63 -4.89 4.42
N HIS A 60 -17.43 -4.89 3.87
CA HIS A 60 -16.52 -6.03 3.97
C HIS A 60 -15.04 -5.66 3.83
N MET A 61 -14.18 -6.56 4.28
CA MET A 61 -12.72 -6.48 4.11
C MET A 61 -12.19 -7.79 3.57
N VAL A 62 -11.40 -7.71 2.51
CA VAL A 62 -10.62 -8.84 1.99
C VAL A 62 -9.18 -8.68 2.46
N LEU A 63 -8.64 -9.69 3.12
CA LEU A 63 -7.31 -9.73 3.67
C LEU A 63 -6.48 -10.77 2.92
N GLU A 64 -5.40 -10.33 2.28
CA GLU A 64 -4.50 -11.17 1.50
C GLU A 64 -3.06 -10.94 1.96
N GLN A 65 -2.26 -11.96 1.91
CA GLN A 65 -0.82 -11.89 2.17
C GLN A 65 -0.06 -12.42 0.97
N ARG A 66 0.93 -11.67 0.53
CA ARG A 66 1.90 -12.09 -0.48
C ARG A 66 3.20 -12.44 0.20
N THR A 67 3.72 -13.63 -0.04
CA THR A 67 4.94 -14.12 0.59
C THR A 67 5.94 -14.55 -0.48
N ASN A 68 7.21 -14.14 -0.34
CA ASN A 68 8.28 -14.55 -1.24
C ASN A 68 8.62 -16.04 -1.04
N ARG A 69 9.09 -16.67 -2.09
CA ARG A 69 9.55 -18.07 -2.06
C ARG A 69 10.99 -18.22 -1.58
N HIS A 70 11.76 -17.13 -1.65
CA HIS A 70 13.14 -17.10 -1.20
C HIS A 70 13.23 -16.51 0.21
N LYS A 71 14.18 -17.01 1.01
CA LYS A 71 14.46 -16.43 2.32
C LYS A 71 15.06 -15.04 2.17
N ILE A 72 14.73 -14.14 3.09
CA ILE A 72 15.22 -12.75 3.05
C ILE A 72 16.73 -12.65 3.28
N ASP A 73 17.31 -13.59 4.00
CA ASP A 73 18.73 -13.67 4.32
C ASP A 73 19.57 -14.39 3.25
N ASP A 74 18.99 -14.91 2.17
CA ASP A 74 19.72 -15.57 1.08
C ASP A 74 20.50 -14.53 0.25
N GLN A 75 21.70 -14.22 0.67
CA GLN A 75 22.58 -13.22 0.05
C GLN A 75 23.05 -13.58 -1.38
N ARG A 76 22.79 -14.81 -1.85
CA ARG A 76 23.09 -15.21 -3.25
C ARG A 76 22.16 -14.54 -4.24
N LEU A 77 21.03 -14.05 -3.77
CA LEU A 77 20.02 -13.35 -4.58
C LEU A 77 20.03 -11.86 -4.27
N PRO A 78 19.85 -10.99 -5.27
CA PRO A 78 19.67 -9.57 -5.04
C PRO A 78 18.41 -9.30 -4.21
N MET A 79 18.37 -8.17 -3.49
CA MET A 79 17.26 -7.81 -2.59
C MET A 79 15.91 -7.83 -3.30
N MET A 80 15.84 -7.39 -4.56
CA MET A 80 14.60 -7.36 -5.34
C MET A 80 14.01 -8.75 -5.63
N GLN A 81 14.82 -9.81 -5.63
CA GLN A 81 14.32 -11.18 -5.82
C GLN A 81 13.84 -11.85 -4.53
N ARG A 82 14.35 -11.44 -3.37
CA ARG A 82 13.99 -11.99 -2.06
C ARG A 82 13.03 -11.10 -1.26
N ALA A 83 12.80 -9.88 -1.70
CA ALA A 83 11.76 -9.01 -1.16
C ALA A 83 10.45 -9.18 -1.95
N VAL A 84 9.33 -8.92 -1.29
CA VAL A 84 8.01 -8.87 -1.92
C VAL A 84 7.62 -7.41 -2.11
N THR A 85 7.23 -7.10 -3.33
CA THR A 85 6.51 -5.87 -3.64
C THR A 85 5.11 -6.23 -4.13
N PHE A 86 4.20 -5.28 -4.19
CA PHE A 86 2.85 -5.52 -4.73
C PHE A 86 2.87 -5.72 -6.25
N ASP A 87 3.86 -5.14 -6.93
CA ASP A 87 4.11 -5.14 -8.38
C ASP A 87 5.15 -6.19 -8.82
N GLY A 88 5.75 -6.90 -7.87
CA GLY A 88 6.81 -7.87 -8.15
C GLY A 88 6.34 -9.09 -8.95
N PRO A 89 7.28 -9.82 -9.57
CA PRO A 89 6.97 -10.96 -10.41
C PRO A 89 6.22 -12.07 -9.66
N GLU A 90 5.20 -12.65 -10.30
CA GLU A 90 4.37 -13.69 -9.69
C GLU A 90 5.14 -14.99 -9.41
N HIS A 91 6.17 -15.30 -10.20
CA HIS A 91 6.97 -16.50 -10.01
C HIS A 91 7.84 -16.47 -8.74
N LEU A 92 8.12 -15.28 -8.18
CA LEU A 92 8.92 -15.12 -6.96
C LEU A 92 8.10 -15.17 -5.68
N SER A 93 6.78 -15.08 -5.77
CA SER A 93 5.92 -14.96 -4.59
C SER A 93 4.54 -15.57 -4.83
N THR A 94 3.83 -15.82 -3.74
CA THR A 94 2.45 -16.34 -3.78
C THR A 94 1.51 -15.46 -2.97
N TRP A 95 0.31 -15.23 -3.51
CA TRP A 95 -0.81 -14.65 -2.77
C TRP A 95 -1.63 -15.75 -2.08
N HIS A 96 -2.02 -15.50 -0.85
CA HIS A 96 -2.96 -16.35 -0.13
C HIS A 96 -3.86 -15.52 0.79
N ALA A 97 -5.03 -16.03 1.09
CA ALA A 97 -5.93 -15.38 2.05
C ALA A 97 -5.35 -15.47 3.46
N VAL A 98 -5.43 -14.38 4.22
CA VAL A 98 -5.03 -14.39 5.63
C VAL A 98 -6.04 -15.20 6.43
N VAL A 99 -5.57 -16.14 7.26
CA VAL A 99 -6.44 -16.99 8.09
C VAL A 99 -7.30 -16.12 9.01
N SER A 100 -8.61 -16.17 8.85
CA SER A 100 -9.58 -15.23 9.43
C SER A 100 -9.52 -15.11 10.95
N LYS A 101 -9.19 -16.20 11.65
CA LYS A 101 -9.09 -16.27 13.13
C LYS A 101 -7.67 -15.94 13.65
N SER A 102 -6.71 -15.67 12.79
CA SER A 102 -5.33 -15.37 13.19
C SER A 102 -5.22 -14.01 13.92
N LYS A 103 -4.16 -13.86 14.72
CA LYS A 103 -3.80 -12.57 15.32
C LYS A 103 -3.59 -11.51 14.22
N LEU A 104 -2.89 -11.88 13.15
CA LEU A 104 -2.63 -11.00 12.00
C LEU A 104 -3.94 -10.46 11.41
N ALA A 105 -4.93 -11.31 11.16
CA ALA A 105 -6.23 -10.88 10.62
C ALA A 105 -6.95 -9.89 11.53
N ARG A 106 -6.92 -10.12 12.85
CA ARG A 106 -7.52 -9.21 13.84
C ARG A 106 -6.83 -7.85 13.86
N ASP A 107 -5.50 -7.86 13.85
CA ASP A 107 -4.71 -6.64 13.89
C ASP A 107 -4.86 -5.84 12.60
N LEU A 108 -4.87 -6.48 11.43
CA LEU A 108 -5.15 -5.84 10.14
C LEU A 108 -6.53 -5.18 10.12
N ARG A 109 -7.58 -5.90 10.56
CA ARG A 109 -8.93 -5.33 10.62
C ARG A 109 -9.00 -4.14 11.58
N ARG A 110 -8.45 -4.28 12.79
CA ARG A 110 -8.44 -3.21 13.79
C ARG A 110 -7.72 -1.96 13.27
N THR A 111 -6.52 -2.13 12.69
CA THR A 111 -5.72 -1.01 12.17
C THR A 111 -6.42 -0.35 10.99
N THR A 112 -6.98 -1.13 10.06
CA THR A 112 -7.73 -0.59 8.92
C THR A 112 -8.97 0.18 9.38
N SER A 113 -9.74 -0.35 10.32
CA SER A 113 -10.91 0.34 10.87
C SER A 113 -10.53 1.65 11.56
N ALA A 114 -9.41 1.67 12.30
CA ALA A 114 -8.90 2.88 12.93
C ALA A 114 -8.45 3.93 11.89
N LEU A 115 -7.79 3.51 10.80
CA LEU A 115 -7.41 4.38 9.70
C LEU A 115 -8.63 5.00 9.01
N ILE A 116 -9.64 4.20 8.69
CA ILE A 116 -10.88 4.70 8.07
C ILE A 116 -11.61 5.67 9.00
N ALA A 117 -11.71 5.35 10.29
CA ALA A 117 -12.32 6.25 11.27
C ALA A 117 -11.54 7.58 11.40
N HIS A 118 -10.20 7.53 11.31
CA HIS A 118 -9.37 8.72 11.33
C HIS A 118 -9.57 9.55 10.06
N LEU A 119 -9.56 8.92 8.89
CA LEU A 119 -9.87 9.59 7.62
C LEU A 119 -11.24 10.28 7.65
N GLY A 120 -12.26 9.64 8.21
CA GLY A 120 -13.59 10.24 8.35
C GLY A 120 -13.62 11.52 9.21
N LYS A 121 -12.64 11.71 10.11
CA LYS A 121 -12.50 12.96 10.88
C LYS A 121 -11.76 14.07 10.12
N LEU A 122 -10.95 13.71 9.14
CA LEU A 122 -10.14 14.65 8.36
C LEU A 122 -10.83 15.08 7.07
N LEU A 123 -11.70 14.23 6.53
CA LEU A 123 -12.44 14.54 5.32
C LEU A 123 -13.48 15.62 5.56
N PRO A 124 -13.72 16.52 4.58
CA PRO A 124 -14.87 17.42 4.62
C PRO A 124 -16.18 16.64 4.79
N ALA A 125 -17.13 17.17 5.55
CA ALA A 125 -18.38 16.48 5.93
C ALA A 125 -19.20 15.96 4.73
N ARG A 126 -19.03 16.57 3.54
CA ARG A 126 -19.66 16.12 2.30
C ARG A 126 -19.11 14.82 1.72
N TYR A 127 -17.96 14.34 2.20
CA TYR A 127 -17.32 13.13 1.69
C TYR A 127 -17.22 12.04 2.76
N ALA A 128 -17.34 10.79 2.34
CA ALA A 128 -17.06 9.62 3.15
C ALA A 128 -16.18 8.62 2.38
N ALA A 129 -15.33 7.88 3.07
CA ALA A 129 -14.58 6.81 2.45
C ALA A 129 -15.56 5.73 1.97
N HIS A 130 -15.44 5.32 0.72
CA HIS A 130 -16.26 4.29 0.07
C HIS A 130 -15.49 2.99 -0.11
N LYS A 131 -14.25 3.10 -0.62
CA LYS A 131 -13.35 1.98 -0.86
C LYS A 131 -11.90 2.40 -0.62
N ALA A 132 -11.08 1.49 -0.10
CA ALA A 132 -9.66 1.73 0.06
C ALA A 132 -8.84 0.44 -0.08
N THR A 133 -7.62 0.56 -0.60
CA THR A 133 -6.65 -0.53 -0.66
C THR A 133 -5.39 -0.11 0.09
N PHE A 134 -5.14 -0.79 1.21
CA PHE A 134 -3.99 -0.54 2.07
C PHE A 134 -3.00 -1.69 2.00
N TYR A 135 -1.72 -1.34 2.10
CA TYR A 135 -0.63 -2.30 2.23
C TYR A 135 0.01 -2.19 3.59
N PHE A 136 0.19 -3.34 4.22
CA PHE A 136 0.74 -3.48 5.56
C PHE A 136 1.89 -4.48 5.58
N LYS A 137 2.67 -4.41 6.64
CA LYS A 137 3.69 -5.40 6.96
C LYS A 137 3.61 -5.78 8.43
N ALA A 138 3.72 -7.09 8.71
CA ALA A 138 3.91 -7.57 10.07
C ALA A 138 5.39 -7.49 10.44
N THR A 139 5.69 -6.93 11.59
CA THR A 139 7.03 -6.77 12.15
C THR A 139 7.42 -7.98 13.01
N PRO A 140 8.71 -8.18 13.34
CA PRO A 140 9.15 -9.30 14.19
C PRO A 140 8.52 -9.32 15.59
N ASP A 141 8.20 -8.16 16.16
CA ASP A 141 7.49 -8.01 17.43
C ASP A 141 5.97 -8.25 17.32
N GLY A 142 5.50 -8.57 16.12
CA GLY A 142 4.10 -8.89 15.84
C GLY A 142 3.18 -7.68 15.72
N ALA A 143 3.73 -6.49 15.56
CA ALA A 143 2.95 -5.31 15.20
C ALA A 143 2.60 -5.30 13.70
N VAL A 144 1.59 -4.53 13.33
CA VAL A 144 1.20 -4.29 11.94
C VAL A 144 1.50 -2.83 11.60
N VAL A 145 2.34 -2.61 10.59
CA VAL A 145 2.75 -1.29 10.13
C VAL A 145 2.13 -1.00 8.78
N LEU A 146 1.51 0.16 8.64
CA LEU A 146 1.02 0.66 7.35
C LEU A 146 2.22 1.03 6.47
N LEU A 147 2.27 0.50 5.26
CA LEU A 147 3.24 0.90 4.25
C LEU A 147 2.71 2.09 3.45
N PHE A 148 1.58 1.91 2.79
CA PHE A 148 0.92 2.96 2.01
C PHE A 148 -0.55 2.61 1.71
N CYS A 149 -1.28 3.61 1.23
CA CYS A 149 -2.59 3.46 0.63
C CYS A 149 -2.43 3.56 -0.90
N GLN A 150 -2.77 2.50 -1.62
CA GLN A 150 -2.71 2.48 -3.08
C GLN A 150 -3.91 3.18 -3.71
N GLN A 151 -5.08 3.00 -3.10
CA GLN A 151 -6.33 3.51 -3.62
C GLN A 151 -7.20 4.01 -2.47
N LEU A 152 -7.76 5.19 -2.62
CA LEU A 152 -8.81 5.72 -1.77
C LEU A 152 -9.90 6.30 -2.66
N VAL A 153 -11.08 5.70 -2.59
CA VAL A 153 -12.27 6.16 -3.30
C VAL A 153 -13.21 6.79 -2.28
N LEU A 154 -13.66 7.99 -2.56
CA LEU A 154 -14.60 8.73 -1.74
C LEU A 154 -15.99 8.72 -2.38
N MET A 155 -17.00 8.90 -1.56
CA MET A 155 -18.39 9.08 -1.98
C MET A 155 -18.89 10.39 -1.41
N GLU A 156 -19.52 11.18 -2.24
CA GLU A 156 -20.24 12.38 -1.79
C GLU A 156 -21.54 11.95 -1.09
N VAL A 157 -21.69 12.38 0.15
CA VAL A 157 -22.74 11.84 1.04
C VAL A 157 -24.15 12.19 0.55
N GLU A 158 -24.34 13.42 0.03
CA GLU A 158 -25.67 13.91 -0.41
C GLU A 158 -26.10 13.30 -1.75
N SER A 159 -25.20 13.21 -2.72
CA SER A 159 -25.52 12.75 -4.08
C SER A 159 -25.29 11.25 -4.28
N GLY A 160 -24.55 10.58 -3.37
CA GLY A 160 -24.08 9.22 -3.56
C GLY A 160 -23.04 9.07 -4.67
N ARG A 161 -22.51 10.16 -5.21
CA ARG A 161 -21.53 10.16 -6.30
C ARG A 161 -20.19 9.66 -5.81
N ILE A 162 -19.59 8.75 -6.56
CA ILE A 162 -18.25 8.25 -6.31
C ILE A 162 -17.24 9.22 -6.91
N CYS A 163 -16.23 9.60 -6.12
CA CYS A 163 -15.14 10.50 -6.50
C CYS A 163 -13.81 9.82 -6.28
N ASP A 164 -12.84 10.08 -7.14
CA ASP A 164 -11.46 9.74 -6.83
C ASP A 164 -10.96 10.64 -5.69
N GLY A 165 -10.12 10.09 -4.82
CA GLY A 165 -9.57 10.83 -3.68
C GLY A 165 -8.77 12.07 -4.07
N SER A 166 -8.22 12.13 -5.29
CA SER A 166 -7.52 13.29 -5.83
C SER A 166 -8.48 14.48 -6.06
N ASP A 167 -9.71 14.25 -6.53
CA ASP A 167 -10.69 15.28 -6.81
C ASP A 167 -11.19 15.96 -5.53
N ALA A 168 -11.37 15.17 -4.47
CA ALA A 168 -11.84 15.68 -3.19
C ALA A 168 -10.85 16.61 -2.48
N MET A 169 -9.55 16.42 -2.71
CA MET A 169 -8.48 17.21 -2.09
C MET A 169 -8.11 18.47 -2.89
N SER A 170 -8.43 18.52 -4.18
CA SER A 170 -8.09 19.66 -5.04
C SER A 170 -9.00 20.89 -4.87
N GLY A 171 -10.12 20.75 -4.17
CA GLY A 171 -11.12 21.83 -4.01
C GLY A 171 -11.75 22.33 -5.32
N ARG A 172 -11.46 21.69 -6.45
CA ARG A 172 -12.03 22.07 -7.75
C ARG A 172 -13.52 21.66 -7.81
N PRO A 173 -14.41 22.55 -8.23
CA PRO A 173 -15.78 22.15 -8.52
C PRO A 173 -15.76 21.14 -9.67
N VAL A 174 -16.24 19.94 -9.40
CA VAL A 174 -16.35 18.89 -10.41
C VAL A 174 -17.49 19.29 -11.34
N THR A 175 -17.18 19.65 -12.57
CA THR A 175 -18.18 19.94 -13.60
C THR A 175 -18.99 18.66 -13.89
N PRO A 176 -20.34 18.71 -13.84
CA PRO A 176 -21.14 17.55 -14.24
C PRO A 176 -20.96 17.30 -15.74
N VAL A 177 -20.71 16.02 -16.09
CA VAL A 177 -20.74 15.52 -17.47
C VAL A 177 -22.19 15.18 -17.83
#